data_dbd02b251f254df5c5f7624a65316932
#
_entry.id   dbd02b251f254df5c5f7624a65316932
#
_cell.length_a   1.000
_cell.length_b   1.000
_cell.length_c   1.000
_cell.angle_alpha   90.00
_cell.angle_beta   90.00
_cell.angle_gamma   90.00
#
_symmetry.space_group_name_H-M   'P 1'
#
loop_
_entity.id
_entity.type
_entity.pdbx_description
1 polymer ?
#
loop_
_entity_poly.entity_id
_entity_poly.type
_entity_poly.pdbx_seq_one_letter_code
_entity_poly.pdbx_strand_id
1 'polypeptide(L)'
;MAGREFDALDLNGHNYPTWAMDIKIALASRGLVRAIQTPEDPLPDRVTPLRDEQNYAALYIIRHHIHPDLKSEYLEEESPLTLFQALKTRYEWQKAVVLPEALHDWTHIRLQDFKSIGAYNHEVHKICSKLRFCGKEPTDAEKIEKTLSTMLPSERVLQQQYRARDYQVYSGLIHILLQAEKHDELLAKNGSLRPVGSQPLPEVHMNVVNRRKFDGAFHGKPSNFKGKRKRNRNRKPRNSDRG
;
A
#
# COMPACT_ATOMS: atom_id res chain seq x y z
N MET A 1 -0.89 -9.08 39.67
CA MET A 1 0.35 -8.89 38.90
C MET A 1 -0.03 -8.06 37.70
N ALA A 2 0.66 -6.95 37.41
CA ALA A 2 0.43 -6.18 36.19
C ALA A 2 0.74 -7.10 34.99
N GLY A 3 -0.19 -7.23 34.05
CA GLY A 3 0.03 -7.98 32.82
C GLY A 3 1.18 -7.38 32.01
N ARG A 4 1.80 -8.17 31.13
CA ARG A 4 2.78 -7.65 30.17
C ARG A 4 2.05 -6.74 29.18
N GLU A 5 2.68 -5.63 28.82
CA GLU A 5 2.14 -4.68 27.85
C GLU A 5 2.28 -5.17 26.40
N PHE A 6 3.28 -6.03 26.16
CA PHE A 6 3.58 -6.69 24.89
C PHE A 6 4.26 -8.04 25.12
N ASP A 7 4.46 -8.82 24.07
CA ASP A 7 5.00 -10.15 24.14
C ASP A 7 6.45 -10.16 24.66
N ALA A 8 6.75 -11.17 25.49
CA ALA A 8 8.11 -11.35 25.97
C ALA A 8 9.02 -11.87 24.86
N LEU A 9 10.32 -11.52 24.94
CA LEU A 9 11.35 -12.11 24.08
C LEU A 9 11.39 -13.63 24.28
N ASP A 10 11.20 -14.36 23.19
CA ASP A 10 11.32 -15.80 23.18
C ASP A 10 12.76 -16.25 23.40
N LEU A 11 12.93 -17.45 24.00
CA LEU A 11 14.25 -18.03 24.25
C LEU A 11 15.06 -18.20 22.94
N ASN A 12 14.40 -18.59 21.86
CA ASN A 12 15.01 -18.72 20.53
C ASN A 12 15.14 -17.38 19.76
N GLY A 13 14.56 -16.30 20.29
CA GLY A 13 14.65 -14.94 19.76
C GLY A 13 13.91 -14.68 18.46
N HIS A 14 13.01 -15.56 18.00
CA HIS A 14 12.28 -15.34 16.74
C HIS A 14 11.54 -14.00 16.69
N ASN A 15 11.06 -13.53 17.84
CA ASN A 15 10.37 -12.25 17.97
C ASN A 15 11.31 -11.08 18.35
N TYR A 16 12.64 -11.29 18.34
CA TYR A 16 13.60 -10.26 18.76
C TYR A 16 13.42 -8.90 18.04
N PRO A 17 13.21 -8.83 16.73
CA PRO A 17 13.06 -7.53 16.05
C PRO A 17 11.87 -6.72 16.56
N THR A 18 10.72 -7.38 16.72
CA THR A 18 9.48 -6.75 17.24
C THR A 18 9.67 -6.38 18.70
N TRP A 19 10.16 -7.32 19.52
CA TRP A 19 10.44 -7.10 20.93
C TRP A 19 11.41 -5.92 21.16
N ALA A 20 12.49 -5.84 20.40
CA ALA A 20 13.47 -4.76 20.55
C ALA A 20 12.87 -3.38 20.22
N MET A 21 11.94 -3.29 19.27
CA MET A 21 11.21 -2.08 18.98
C MET A 21 10.22 -1.74 20.09
N ASP A 22 9.46 -2.71 20.57
CA ASP A 22 8.48 -2.53 21.65
C ASP A 22 9.14 -2.07 22.96
N ILE A 23 10.30 -2.64 23.30
CA ILE A 23 11.13 -2.16 24.44
C ILE A 23 11.53 -0.70 24.25
N LYS A 24 12.01 -0.32 23.06
CA LYS A 24 12.39 1.07 22.79
C LYS A 24 11.20 2.03 22.94
N ILE A 25 10.03 1.65 22.42
CA ILE A 25 8.79 2.44 22.52
C ILE A 25 8.36 2.54 23.99
N ALA A 26 8.36 1.41 24.73
CA ALA A 26 7.98 1.39 26.13
C ALA A 26 8.91 2.24 27.03
N LEU A 27 10.22 2.22 26.75
CA LEU A 27 11.17 3.08 27.44
C LEU A 27 11.03 4.56 27.02
N ALA A 28 10.82 4.83 25.72
CA ALA A 28 10.64 6.20 25.23
C ALA A 28 9.40 6.85 25.81
N SER A 29 8.27 6.13 25.90
CA SER A 29 7.02 6.63 26.50
C SER A 29 7.16 7.04 27.97
N ARG A 30 8.18 6.53 28.65
CA ARG A 30 8.50 6.83 30.06
C ARG A 30 9.71 7.74 30.22
N GLY A 31 10.28 8.26 29.12
CA GLY A 31 11.49 9.09 29.16
C GLY A 31 12.76 8.35 29.55
N LEU A 32 12.76 7.00 29.43
CA LEU A 32 13.85 6.10 29.87
C LEU A 32 14.68 5.56 28.70
N VAL A 33 14.43 5.96 27.46
CA VAL A 33 15.09 5.39 26.27
C VAL A 33 16.62 5.51 26.31
N ARG A 34 17.12 6.54 26.98
CA ARG A 34 18.57 6.76 27.17
C ARG A 34 19.26 5.66 27.97
N ALA A 35 18.51 4.93 28.79
CA ALA A 35 19.07 3.83 29.58
C ALA A 35 19.62 2.69 28.72
N ILE A 36 19.27 2.65 27.43
CA ILE A 36 19.74 1.66 26.45
C ILE A 36 20.54 2.26 25.29
N GLN A 37 20.83 3.57 25.34
CA GLN A 37 21.66 4.25 24.34
C GLN A 37 23.13 4.20 24.70
N THR A 38 23.99 3.98 23.70
CA THR A 38 25.44 3.97 23.89
C THR A 38 25.94 5.41 24.06
N PRO A 39 27.03 5.63 24.81
CA PRO A 39 27.63 6.97 24.97
C PRO A 39 28.14 7.59 23.66
N GLU A 40 28.26 6.81 22.59
CA GLU A 40 28.70 7.26 21.25
C GLU A 40 27.59 8.03 20.52
N ASP A 41 26.34 7.90 20.93
CA ASP A 41 25.25 8.74 20.44
C ASP A 41 25.45 10.14 21.02
N PRO A 42 25.82 11.16 20.19
CA PRO A 42 26.13 12.49 20.74
C PRO A 42 24.91 13.04 21.45
N LEU A 43 24.97 13.08 22.76
CA LEU A 43 23.96 13.74 23.57
C LEU A 43 24.17 15.26 23.45
N PRO A 44 23.11 16.06 23.22
CA PRO A 44 23.23 17.51 23.25
C PRO A 44 23.81 17.98 24.59
N ASP A 45 24.66 19.01 24.59
CA ASP A 45 25.45 19.55 25.72
C ASP A 45 24.70 19.87 27.03
N ARG A 46 23.40 19.62 27.12
CA ARG A 46 22.54 19.92 28.30
C ARG A 46 21.86 18.70 28.90
N VAL A 47 22.37 17.52 28.65
CA VAL A 47 21.69 16.31 29.08
C VAL A 47 22.22 15.83 30.43
N THR A 48 21.36 15.87 31.44
CA THR A 48 21.65 15.29 32.74
C THR A 48 21.77 13.78 32.68
N PRO A 49 22.76 13.18 33.34
CA PRO A 49 22.86 11.70 33.44
C PRO A 49 21.59 11.14 34.07
N LEU A 50 21.23 9.92 33.66
CA LEU A 50 20.11 9.20 34.26
C LEU A 50 20.40 8.92 35.74
N ARG A 51 19.38 9.08 36.58
CA ARG A 51 19.47 8.69 37.97
C ARG A 51 19.40 7.16 38.10
N ASP A 52 19.96 6.60 39.17
CA ASP A 52 19.93 5.17 39.41
C ASP A 52 18.50 4.61 39.41
N GLU A 53 17.52 5.36 39.97
CA GLU A 53 16.11 4.98 39.93
C GLU A 53 15.57 4.77 38.52
N GLN A 54 16.00 5.62 37.58
CA GLN A 54 15.60 5.54 36.17
C GLN A 54 16.24 4.36 35.46
N ASN A 55 17.50 4.05 35.79
CA ASN A 55 18.19 2.85 35.29
C ASN A 55 17.52 1.57 35.80
N TYR A 56 17.20 1.48 37.08
CA TYR A 56 16.47 0.32 37.62
C TYR A 56 15.05 0.21 37.08
N ALA A 57 14.37 1.31 36.83
CA ALA A 57 13.04 1.29 36.18
C ALA A 57 13.13 0.76 34.75
N ALA A 58 14.14 1.16 33.98
CA ALA A 58 14.37 0.64 32.63
C ALA A 58 14.73 -0.85 32.65
N LEU A 59 15.64 -1.26 33.58
CA LEU A 59 16.02 -2.65 33.76
C LEU A 59 14.82 -3.53 34.12
N TYR A 60 13.94 -3.06 35.01
CA TYR A 60 12.71 -3.74 35.37
C TYR A 60 11.82 -4.00 34.15
N ILE A 61 11.62 -3.01 33.27
CA ILE A 61 10.82 -3.13 32.05
C ILE A 61 11.42 -4.20 31.14
N ILE A 62 12.72 -4.16 30.87
CA ILE A 62 13.40 -5.14 30.02
C ILE A 62 13.24 -6.54 30.62
N ARG A 63 13.56 -6.72 31.90
CA ARG A 63 13.47 -8.04 32.59
C ARG A 63 12.03 -8.55 32.64
N HIS A 64 11.02 -7.68 32.72
CA HIS A 64 9.63 -8.10 32.73
C HIS A 64 9.20 -8.70 31.38
N HIS A 65 9.82 -8.26 30.30
CA HIS A 65 9.46 -8.64 28.91
C HIS A 65 10.49 -9.57 28.24
N ILE A 66 11.24 -10.38 29.00
CA ILE A 66 12.07 -11.48 28.50
C ILE A 66 11.61 -12.83 29.06
N HIS A 67 11.96 -13.91 28.35
CA HIS A 67 11.68 -15.28 28.81
C HIS A 67 12.24 -15.55 30.19
N PRO A 68 11.59 -16.37 31.03
CA PRO A 68 12.11 -16.70 32.39
C PRO A 68 13.53 -17.24 32.39
N ASP A 69 13.89 -18.10 31.43
CA ASP A 69 15.24 -18.68 31.35
C ASP A 69 16.28 -17.58 31.03
N LEU A 70 15.95 -16.62 30.15
CA LEU A 70 16.82 -15.47 29.91
C LEU A 70 17.00 -14.60 31.16
N LYS A 71 15.96 -14.48 32.03
CA LYS A 71 16.11 -13.77 33.31
C LYS A 71 17.12 -14.42 34.20
N SER A 72 17.15 -15.76 34.18
CA SER A 72 18.08 -16.53 34.99
C SER A 72 19.52 -16.47 34.46
N GLU A 73 19.67 -16.52 33.13
CA GLU A 73 20.97 -16.39 32.46
C GLU A 73 21.63 -15.05 32.69
N TYR A 74 20.82 -13.95 32.67
CA TYR A 74 21.29 -12.57 32.86
C TYR A 74 20.98 -12.04 34.27
N LEU A 75 21.05 -12.88 35.29
CA LEU A 75 20.66 -12.51 36.67
C LEU A 75 21.54 -11.39 37.24
N GLU A 76 22.82 -11.42 36.95
CA GLU A 76 23.82 -10.50 37.47
C GLU A 76 23.91 -9.16 36.71
N GLU A 77 23.18 -9.04 35.61
CA GLU A 77 23.18 -7.79 34.82
C GLU A 77 22.33 -6.73 35.49
N GLU A 78 23.00 -5.73 36.07
CA GLU A 78 22.37 -4.60 36.76
C GLU A 78 22.18 -3.36 35.84
N SER A 79 22.87 -3.33 34.70
CA SER A 79 22.77 -2.24 33.73
C SER A 79 21.74 -2.55 32.62
N PRO A 80 20.74 -1.68 32.39
CA PRO A 80 19.79 -1.86 31.28
C PRO A 80 20.48 -1.81 29.90
N LEU A 81 21.55 -1.02 29.77
CA LEU A 81 22.34 -0.93 28.53
C LEU A 81 23.06 -2.24 28.26
N THR A 82 23.77 -2.76 29.24
CA THR A 82 24.55 -4.02 29.12
C THR A 82 23.62 -5.18 28.78
N LEU A 83 22.50 -5.31 29.52
CA LEU A 83 21.49 -6.33 29.25
C LEU A 83 20.92 -6.23 27.83
N PHE A 84 20.54 -5.03 27.41
CA PHE A 84 19.97 -4.81 26.07
C PHE A 84 20.99 -5.11 24.96
N GLN A 85 22.26 -4.73 25.16
CA GLN A 85 23.35 -5.02 24.23
C GLN A 85 23.68 -6.51 24.17
N ALA A 86 23.70 -7.19 25.30
CA ALA A 86 23.94 -8.65 25.38
C ALA A 86 22.85 -9.41 24.62
N LEU A 87 21.59 -9.06 24.81
CA LEU A 87 20.46 -9.63 24.07
C LEU A 87 20.54 -9.28 22.56
N LYS A 88 20.92 -8.04 22.22
CA LYS A 88 21.15 -7.64 20.83
C LYS A 88 22.22 -8.52 20.18
N THR A 89 23.38 -8.65 20.80
CA THR A 89 24.50 -9.46 20.30
C THR A 89 24.10 -10.94 20.19
N ARG A 90 23.39 -11.48 21.19
CA ARG A 90 22.91 -12.85 21.19
C ARG A 90 22.02 -13.17 20.00
N TYR A 91 21.12 -12.25 19.62
CA TYR A 91 20.12 -12.49 18.57
C TYR A 91 20.45 -11.81 17.24
N GLU A 92 21.55 -11.07 17.13
CA GLU A 92 21.96 -10.42 15.89
C GLU A 92 22.33 -11.41 14.76
N TRP A 93 22.80 -12.62 15.15
CA TRP A 93 23.04 -13.70 14.19
C TRP A 93 21.80 -14.15 13.42
N GLN A 94 20.60 -13.89 13.95
CA GLN A 94 19.34 -14.22 13.27
C GLN A 94 19.23 -13.49 11.93
N LYS A 95 19.85 -12.33 11.78
CA LYS A 95 19.91 -11.63 10.47
C LYS A 95 20.57 -12.51 9.42
N ALA A 96 21.61 -13.27 9.79
CA ALA A 96 22.30 -14.16 8.86
C ALA A 96 21.43 -15.35 8.43
N VAL A 97 20.47 -15.77 9.25
CA VAL A 97 19.50 -16.83 8.90
C VAL A 97 18.31 -16.28 8.15
N VAL A 98 17.76 -15.14 8.59
CA VAL A 98 16.57 -14.53 7.99
C VAL A 98 16.86 -13.95 6.60
N LEU A 99 18.07 -13.42 6.38
CA LEU A 99 18.39 -12.75 5.12
C LEU A 99 18.32 -13.66 3.89
N PRO A 100 18.93 -14.87 3.86
CA PRO A 100 18.81 -15.78 2.72
C PRO A 100 17.36 -16.17 2.41
N GLU A 101 16.56 -16.47 3.45
CA GLU A 101 15.14 -16.79 3.30
C GLU A 101 14.37 -15.62 2.70
N ALA A 102 14.54 -14.41 3.27
CA ALA A 102 13.85 -13.22 2.80
C ALA A 102 14.25 -12.82 1.36
N LEU A 103 15.51 -13.02 0.98
CA LEU A 103 15.98 -12.82 -0.40
C LEU A 103 15.40 -13.85 -1.36
N HIS A 104 15.32 -15.11 -0.91
CA HIS A 104 14.65 -16.16 -1.69
C HIS A 104 13.18 -15.81 -1.90
N ASP A 105 12.45 -15.47 -0.86
CA ASP A 105 11.04 -15.08 -0.93
C ASP A 105 10.86 -13.87 -1.87
N TRP A 106 11.72 -12.85 -1.74
CA TRP A 106 11.71 -11.67 -2.62
C TRP A 106 11.96 -12.03 -4.09
N THR A 107 12.86 -12.96 -4.35
CA THR A 107 13.18 -13.38 -5.71
C THR A 107 12.01 -14.12 -6.36
N HIS A 108 11.30 -14.93 -5.59
CA HIS A 108 10.26 -15.83 -6.10
C HIS A 108 8.84 -15.26 -6.06
N ILE A 109 8.57 -14.22 -5.27
CA ILE A 109 7.24 -13.60 -5.22
C ILE A 109 6.84 -13.07 -6.61
N ARG A 110 5.62 -13.38 -7.05
CA ARG A 110 5.05 -12.96 -8.34
C ARG A 110 3.60 -12.53 -8.16
N LEU A 111 3.22 -11.41 -8.75
CA LEU A 111 1.84 -10.91 -8.68
C LEU A 111 0.83 -11.94 -9.19
N GLN A 112 1.13 -12.63 -10.29
CA GLN A 112 0.27 -13.63 -10.91
C GLN A 112 -0.08 -14.83 -10.02
N ASP A 113 0.68 -15.10 -8.96
CA ASP A 113 0.48 -16.25 -8.08
C ASP A 113 -0.56 -15.95 -6.98
N PHE A 114 -1.05 -14.71 -6.90
CA PHE A 114 -2.00 -14.26 -5.90
C PHE A 114 -3.41 -14.09 -6.48
N LYS A 115 -4.40 -14.38 -5.64
CA LYS A 115 -5.81 -14.24 -6.01
C LYS A 115 -6.31 -12.78 -5.99
N SER A 116 -5.57 -11.89 -5.33
CA SER A 116 -5.92 -10.46 -5.22
C SER A 116 -4.67 -9.61 -5.05
N ILE A 117 -4.76 -8.37 -5.51
CA ILE A 117 -3.72 -7.34 -5.31
C ILE A 117 -3.47 -7.11 -3.82
N GLY A 118 -4.52 -7.14 -3.00
CA GLY A 118 -4.38 -6.99 -1.55
C GLY A 118 -3.54 -8.09 -0.91
N ALA A 119 -3.74 -9.37 -1.29
CA ALA A 119 -2.97 -10.50 -0.79
C ALA A 119 -1.49 -10.41 -1.22
N TYR A 120 -1.23 -10.06 -2.47
CA TYR A 120 0.12 -9.82 -2.97
C TYR A 120 0.81 -8.70 -2.20
N ASN A 121 0.15 -7.55 -2.05
CA ASN A 121 0.70 -6.39 -1.34
C ASN A 121 1.04 -6.73 0.12
N HIS A 122 0.19 -7.50 0.81
CA HIS A 122 0.46 -7.95 2.18
C HIS A 122 1.76 -8.78 2.25
N GLU A 123 1.94 -9.73 1.33
CA GLU A 123 3.14 -10.58 1.32
C GLU A 123 4.40 -9.78 0.94
N VAL A 124 4.31 -8.84 -0.03
CA VAL A 124 5.39 -7.89 -0.33
C VAL A 124 5.83 -7.13 0.91
N HIS A 125 4.88 -6.57 1.68
CA HIS A 125 5.21 -5.84 2.91
C HIS A 125 5.85 -6.73 3.97
N LYS A 126 5.40 -7.96 4.11
CA LYS A 126 5.96 -8.94 5.05
C LYS A 126 7.41 -9.28 4.70
N ILE A 127 7.69 -9.58 3.42
CA ILE A 127 9.06 -9.84 2.94
C ILE A 127 9.94 -8.60 3.10
N CYS A 128 9.43 -7.41 2.74
CA CYS A 128 10.16 -6.15 2.91
C CYS A 128 10.48 -5.86 4.38
N SER A 129 9.61 -6.22 5.31
CA SER A 129 9.88 -6.07 6.76
C SER A 129 11.03 -6.97 7.22
N LYS A 130 11.09 -8.23 6.75
CA LYS A 130 12.23 -9.14 7.01
C LYS A 130 13.52 -8.55 6.41
N LEU A 131 13.48 -8.05 5.18
CA LEU A 131 14.64 -7.45 4.50
C LEU A 131 15.09 -6.16 5.18
N ARG A 132 14.15 -5.31 5.63
CA ARG A 132 14.44 -4.09 6.40
C ARG A 132 15.15 -4.41 7.71
N PHE A 133 14.71 -5.43 8.43
CA PHE A 133 15.41 -5.91 9.64
C PHE A 133 16.86 -6.30 9.34
N CYS A 134 17.12 -6.88 8.17
CA CYS A 134 18.47 -7.24 7.71
C CYS A 134 19.24 -6.07 7.07
N GLY A 135 18.68 -4.87 6.98
CA GLY A 135 19.31 -3.71 6.33
C GLY A 135 19.37 -3.79 4.79
N LYS A 136 18.48 -4.59 4.18
CA LYS A 136 18.41 -4.85 2.72
C LYS A 136 17.01 -4.58 2.16
N GLU A 137 16.32 -3.56 2.68
CA GLU A 137 14.97 -3.22 2.20
C GLU A 137 15.01 -2.80 0.72
N PRO A 138 14.14 -3.39 -0.13
CA PRO A 138 13.99 -2.97 -1.52
C PRO A 138 13.45 -1.54 -1.61
N THR A 139 13.96 -0.80 -2.57
CA THR A 139 13.47 0.55 -2.91
C THR A 139 12.06 0.49 -3.51
N ASP A 140 11.37 1.61 -3.54
CA ASP A 140 10.06 1.71 -4.19
C ASP A 140 10.14 1.38 -5.69
N ALA A 141 11.22 1.78 -6.35
CA ALA A 141 11.47 1.44 -7.75
C ALA A 141 11.59 -0.09 -7.96
N GLU A 142 12.31 -0.80 -7.08
CA GLU A 142 12.43 -2.26 -7.14
C GLU A 142 11.10 -2.96 -6.87
N LYS A 143 10.30 -2.45 -5.93
CA LYS A 143 8.94 -2.98 -5.64
C LYS A 143 8.01 -2.78 -6.83
N ILE A 144 8.05 -1.61 -7.48
CA ILE A 144 7.28 -1.30 -8.69
C ILE A 144 7.68 -2.22 -9.83
N GLU A 145 8.99 -2.31 -10.11
CA GLU A 145 9.49 -3.17 -11.19
C GLU A 145 9.12 -4.65 -10.95
N LYS A 146 9.29 -5.14 -9.73
CA LYS A 146 8.90 -6.49 -9.34
C LYS A 146 7.42 -6.76 -9.59
N THR A 147 6.57 -5.83 -9.20
CA THR A 147 5.12 -5.93 -9.40
C THR A 147 4.77 -5.98 -10.88
N LEU A 148 5.26 -5.03 -11.66
CA LEU A 148 4.95 -4.93 -13.08
C LEU A 148 5.53 -6.10 -13.88
N SER A 149 6.78 -6.51 -13.61
CA SER A 149 7.43 -7.61 -14.34
C SER A 149 6.81 -8.98 -14.08
N THR A 150 6.04 -9.12 -13.00
CA THR A 150 5.40 -10.39 -12.62
C THR A 150 3.88 -10.42 -12.86
N MET A 151 3.34 -9.44 -13.58
CA MET A 151 1.97 -9.47 -14.10
C MET A 151 1.79 -10.59 -15.13
N LEU A 152 0.55 -11.03 -15.32
CA LEU A 152 0.23 -12.06 -16.33
C LEU A 152 0.62 -11.59 -17.75
N PRO A 153 1.13 -12.47 -18.59
CA PRO A 153 1.45 -12.16 -20.00
C PRO A 153 0.25 -11.63 -20.82
N SER A 154 -0.97 -12.02 -20.44
CA SER A 154 -2.22 -11.51 -21.03
C SER A 154 -2.45 -10.02 -20.73
N GLU A 155 -1.86 -9.50 -19.67
CA GLU A 155 -1.98 -8.12 -19.23
C GLU A 155 -0.88 -7.19 -19.76
N ARG A 156 -0.14 -7.63 -20.77
CA ARG A 156 1.01 -6.91 -21.33
C ARG A 156 0.69 -5.43 -21.69
N VAL A 157 -0.49 -5.17 -22.22
CA VAL A 157 -0.91 -3.81 -22.58
C VAL A 157 -1.07 -2.95 -21.32
N LEU A 158 -1.72 -3.48 -20.27
CA LEU A 158 -1.85 -2.80 -18.97
C LEU A 158 -0.49 -2.57 -18.32
N GLN A 159 0.39 -3.56 -18.35
CA GLN A 159 1.76 -3.42 -17.87
C GLN A 159 2.50 -2.25 -18.54
N GLN A 160 2.39 -2.12 -19.87
CA GLN A 160 3.02 -1.02 -20.62
C GLN A 160 2.39 0.34 -20.25
N GLN A 161 1.07 0.40 -20.08
CA GLN A 161 0.37 1.61 -19.64
C GLN A 161 0.80 2.05 -18.25
N TYR A 162 0.96 1.11 -17.31
CA TYR A 162 1.44 1.42 -15.96
C TYR A 162 2.90 1.87 -15.96
N ARG A 163 3.77 1.26 -16.80
CA ARG A 163 5.15 1.72 -16.99
C ARG A 163 5.21 3.15 -17.56
N ALA A 164 4.34 3.49 -18.50
CA ALA A 164 4.29 4.82 -19.12
C ALA A 164 3.84 5.92 -18.14
N ARG A 165 3.17 5.56 -17.01
CA ARG A 165 2.77 6.52 -15.98
C ARG A 165 3.88 6.87 -15.00
N ASP A 166 5.02 6.18 -15.05
CA ASP A 166 6.24 6.45 -14.27
C ASP A 166 5.98 6.67 -12.76
N TYR A 167 5.40 5.68 -12.10
CA TYR A 167 5.15 5.74 -10.66
C TYR A 167 6.46 5.81 -9.88
N GLN A 168 6.60 6.82 -9.02
CA GLN A 168 7.77 7.00 -8.16
C GLN A 168 7.61 6.35 -6.79
N VAL A 169 6.38 6.11 -6.36
CA VAL A 169 6.05 5.55 -5.05
C VAL A 169 5.24 4.28 -5.23
N TYR A 170 5.67 3.21 -4.57
CA TYR A 170 5.05 1.89 -4.67
C TYR A 170 3.57 1.90 -4.29
N SER A 171 3.19 2.62 -3.23
CA SER A 171 1.79 2.72 -2.81
C SER A 171 0.87 3.33 -3.87
N GLY A 172 1.39 4.25 -4.71
CA GLY A 172 0.64 4.82 -5.83
C GLY A 172 0.26 3.78 -6.88
N LEU A 173 1.20 2.90 -7.25
CA LEU A 173 0.91 1.78 -8.15
C LEU A 173 -0.12 0.83 -7.55
N ILE A 174 0.07 0.40 -6.31
CA ILE A 174 -0.85 -0.54 -5.63
C ILE A 174 -2.27 0.04 -5.54
N HIS A 175 -2.40 1.34 -5.24
CA HIS A 175 -3.71 1.99 -5.19
C HIS A 175 -4.48 1.86 -6.52
N ILE A 176 -3.82 2.11 -7.63
CA ILE A 176 -4.44 2.00 -8.96
C ILE A 176 -4.77 0.55 -9.32
N LEU A 177 -3.90 -0.41 -8.96
CA LEU A 177 -4.16 -1.82 -9.17
C LEU A 177 -5.38 -2.30 -8.38
N LEU A 178 -5.51 -1.88 -7.11
CA LEU A 178 -6.69 -2.19 -6.28
C LEU A 178 -7.98 -1.57 -6.83
N GLN A 179 -7.90 -0.35 -7.37
CA GLN A 179 -9.05 0.28 -8.03
C GLN A 179 -9.46 -0.49 -9.29
N ALA A 180 -8.49 -0.91 -10.11
CA ALA A 180 -8.75 -1.71 -11.31
C ALA A 180 -9.40 -3.06 -10.95
N GLU A 181 -8.82 -3.80 -9.99
CA GLU A 181 -9.37 -5.05 -9.48
C GLU A 181 -10.83 -4.89 -9.02
N LYS A 182 -11.10 -3.83 -8.24
CA LYS A 182 -12.45 -3.55 -7.75
C LYS A 182 -13.43 -3.21 -8.86
N HIS A 183 -12.97 -2.48 -9.87
CA HIS A 183 -13.77 -2.16 -11.04
C HIS A 183 -14.13 -3.40 -11.84
N ASP A 184 -13.17 -4.29 -12.07
CA ASP A 184 -13.38 -5.56 -12.77
C ASP A 184 -14.35 -6.47 -12.03
N GLU A 185 -14.28 -6.56 -10.69
CA GLU A 185 -15.27 -7.27 -9.89
C GLU A 185 -16.70 -6.72 -10.08
N LEU A 186 -16.85 -5.40 -10.14
CA LEU A 186 -18.15 -4.77 -10.35
C LEU A 186 -18.68 -5.04 -11.76
N LEU A 187 -17.82 -4.98 -12.77
CA LEU A 187 -18.19 -5.32 -14.16
C LEU A 187 -18.62 -6.78 -14.27
N ALA A 188 -17.88 -7.70 -13.64
CA ALA A 188 -18.23 -9.12 -13.62
C ALA A 188 -19.60 -9.35 -12.94
N LYS A 189 -19.86 -8.70 -11.79
CA LYS A 189 -21.16 -8.74 -11.10
C LYS A 189 -22.30 -8.20 -11.97
N ASN A 190 -22.09 -7.04 -12.62
CA ASN A 190 -23.08 -6.44 -13.50
C ASN A 190 -23.36 -7.34 -14.73
N GLY A 191 -22.33 -7.98 -15.27
CA GLY A 191 -22.49 -8.94 -16.38
C GLY A 191 -23.27 -10.18 -16.00
N SER A 192 -23.05 -10.70 -14.78
CA SER A 192 -23.76 -11.90 -14.27
C SER A 192 -25.22 -11.64 -13.89
N LEU A 193 -25.58 -10.39 -13.60
CA LEU A 193 -26.96 -10.00 -13.27
C LEU A 193 -27.86 -9.79 -14.50
N ARG A 194 -27.30 -9.72 -15.72
CA ARG A 194 -28.08 -9.64 -16.96
C ARG A 194 -28.29 -11.02 -17.56
N PRO A 195 -29.55 -11.48 -17.76
CA PRO A 195 -29.82 -12.68 -18.53
C PRO A 195 -29.25 -12.57 -19.96
N VAL A 196 -28.63 -13.60 -20.45
CA VAL A 196 -28.11 -13.68 -21.83
C VAL A 196 -29.30 -13.48 -22.78
N GLY A 197 -29.25 -12.41 -23.60
CA GLY A 197 -30.32 -12.08 -24.54
C GLY A 197 -31.29 -10.97 -24.10
N SER A 198 -31.17 -10.41 -22.91
CA SER A 198 -31.92 -9.19 -22.58
C SER A 198 -31.39 -7.98 -23.35
N GLN A 199 -32.26 -7.35 -24.15
CA GLN A 199 -31.91 -6.09 -24.81
C GLN A 199 -31.56 -5.03 -23.75
N PRO A 200 -30.51 -4.21 -24.01
CA PRO A 200 -30.20 -3.11 -23.10
C PRO A 200 -31.42 -2.20 -22.98
N LEU A 201 -31.87 -1.97 -21.75
CA LEU A 201 -32.87 -0.93 -21.50
C LEU A 201 -32.32 0.39 -22.04
N PRO A 202 -33.09 1.14 -22.88
CA PRO A 202 -32.64 2.43 -23.35
C PRO A 202 -32.40 3.32 -22.12
N GLU A 203 -31.23 3.93 -22.06
CA GLU A 203 -30.93 4.94 -21.04
C GLU A 203 -31.96 6.04 -21.15
N VAL A 204 -32.81 6.17 -20.16
CA VAL A 204 -33.75 7.28 -20.05
C VAL A 204 -32.93 8.50 -19.68
N HIS A 205 -32.45 9.23 -20.69
CA HIS A 205 -31.98 10.58 -20.49
C HIS A 205 -33.16 11.41 -20.02
N MET A 206 -33.28 11.62 -18.71
CA MET A 206 -34.22 12.59 -18.16
C MET A 206 -33.72 14.01 -18.50
N ASN A 207 -33.89 14.42 -19.76
CA ASN A 207 -33.89 15.82 -20.09
C ASN A 207 -35.23 16.41 -19.59
N VAL A 208 -35.23 16.83 -18.33
CA VAL A 208 -36.32 17.67 -17.81
C VAL A 208 -36.18 19.06 -18.43
N VAL A 209 -36.70 19.21 -19.63
CA VAL A 209 -36.98 20.54 -20.21
C VAL A 209 -38.27 21.02 -19.56
N ASN A 210 -38.15 21.85 -18.57
CA ASN A 210 -39.24 22.59 -17.94
C ASN A 210 -39.78 23.61 -19.01
N ARG A 211 -40.70 23.15 -19.87
CA ARG A 211 -41.52 24.07 -20.66
C ARG A 211 -42.68 24.55 -19.78
N ARG A 212 -42.54 25.75 -19.23
CA ARG A 212 -43.65 26.55 -18.73
C ARG A 212 -44.62 26.76 -19.86
N LYS A 213 -45.84 26.25 -19.76
CA LYS A 213 -46.97 26.59 -20.62
C LYS A 213 -47.31 28.05 -20.35
N PHE A 214 -47.20 28.85 -21.40
CA PHE A 214 -47.84 30.16 -21.48
C PHE A 214 -49.13 29.93 -22.26
N ASP A 215 -50.26 29.94 -21.55
CA ASP A 215 -51.60 30.09 -22.16
C ASP A 215 -51.78 31.54 -22.58
N GLY A 216 -51.97 31.77 -23.88
CA GLY A 216 -52.31 33.06 -24.45
C GLY A 216 -53.08 32.81 -25.73
N ALA A 217 -54.39 32.86 -25.62
CA ALA A 217 -55.31 32.78 -26.74
C ALA A 217 -55.18 33.98 -27.62
N PHE A 218 -55.06 33.76 -28.93
CA PHE A 218 -55.50 34.75 -29.93
C PHE A 218 -55.98 34.06 -31.19
N HIS A 219 -57.25 34.38 -31.53
CA HIS A 219 -57.96 34.06 -32.78
C HIS A 219 -57.35 34.72 -33.98
N GLY A 220 -57.28 34.03 -35.14
CA GLY A 220 -56.94 34.60 -36.40
C GLY A 220 -57.05 33.59 -37.55
N LYS A 221 -58.01 33.84 -38.48
CA LYS A 221 -58.42 32.99 -39.60
C LYS A 221 -57.35 32.84 -40.69
N PRO A 222 -57.54 31.89 -41.65
CA PRO A 222 -56.52 31.45 -42.60
C PRO A 222 -56.49 32.26 -43.86
N SER A 223 -55.38 32.46 -44.54
CA SER A 223 -55.25 32.87 -45.90
C SER A 223 -54.37 31.93 -46.74
N ASN A 224 -55.03 31.40 -47.74
CA ASN A 224 -54.45 30.65 -48.85
C ASN A 224 -53.38 31.50 -49.61
N PHE A 225 -52.25 30.89 -49.88
CA PHE A 225 -51.48 31.30 -51.07
C PHE A 225 -50.80 30.11 -51.73
N LYS A 226 -51.27 29.79 -52.93
CA LYS A 226 -50.65 28.90 -53.93
C LYS A 226 -49.52 29.65 -54.62
N GLY A 227 -48.47 28.95 -55.01
CA GLY A 227 -47.64 29.38 -56.11
C GLY A 227 -46.18 28.96 -56.07
N LYS A 228 -45.91 28.06 -56.82
CA LYS A 228 -45.11 27.87 -58.05
C LYS A 228 -43.76 27.20 -57.90
N ARG A 229 -43.68 26.07 -58.54
CA ARG A 229 -42.50 25.34 -59.02
C ARG A 229 -41.51 26.23 -59.78
N LYS A 230 -40.20 26.03 -59.59
CA LYS A 230 -39.23 26.12 -60.69
C LYS A 230 -38.12 25.07 -60.54
N ARG A 231 -38.03 24.21 -61.57
CA ARG A 231 -36.93 23.34 -61.96
C ARG A 231 -35.78 24.17 -62.51
N ASN A 232 -34.54 23.81 -62.31
CA ASN A 232 -33.44 23.72 -63.29
C ASN A 232 -32.25 23.02 -62.65
N ARG A 233 -31.88 21.86 -63.12
CA ARG A 233 -31.10 21.41 -64.30
C ARG A 233 -29.60 21.71 -64.16
N ASN A 234 -28.86 20.62 -64.01
CA ASN A 234 -27.62 20.23 -64.68
C ASN A 234 -26.40 21.16 -64.68
N ARG A 235 -25.27 20.68 -64.18
CA ARG A 235 -24.06 20.41 -65.00
C ARG A 235 -22.95 19.78 -64.20
N LYS A 236 -22.53 18.59 -64.64
CA LYS A 236 -21.19 18.00 -64.58
C LYS A 236 -20.45 18.38 -65.86
N PRO A 237 -19.21 18.00 -66.10
CA PRO A 237 -17.95 17.98 -65.31
C PRO A 237 -16.80 18.68 -66.09
N ARG A 238 -15.58 18.76 -65.54
CA ARG A 238 -14.35 18.62 -66.32
C ARG A 238 -13.07 18.44 -65.51
N ASN A 239 -12.37 17.37 -65.87
CA ASN A 239 -10.96 17.08 -65.63
C ASN A 239 -10.01 18.17 -66.12
N SER A 240 -8.81 18.23 -65.50
CA SER A 240 -7.45 18.18 -66.07
C SER A 240 -6.47 18.45 -64.95
N ASP A 241 -5.64 17.48 -64.60
CA ASP A 241 -4.31 17.16 -65.09
C ASP A 241 -3.25 18.26 -64.93
N ARG A 242 -2.13 17.79 -64.32
CA ARG A 242 -0.75 18.26 -64.37
C ARG A 242 -0.24 19.16 -63.26
N GLY A 243 0.83 18.60 -62.68
CA GLY A 243 1.90 19.30 -62.01
C GLY A 243 2.50 18.39 -60.91
#